data_ba2d9d738e1c0810a9c831c25db3c29b
#
_entry.id   ba2d9d738e1c0810a9c831c25db3c29b
#
_cell.length_a   1.000
_cell.length_b   1.000
_cell.length_c   1.000
_cell.angle_alpha   90.00
_cell.angle_beta   90.00
_cell.angle_gamma   90.00
#
_symmetry.space_group_name_H-M   'P 1'
#
loop_
_entity.id
_entity.type
_entity.pdbx_description
1 polymer ?
#
loop_
_entity_poly.entity_id
_entity_poly.type
_entity_poly.pdbx_seq_one_letter_code
_entity_poly.pdbx_strand_id
1 'polypeptide(L)'
;MICLLMLSGIKAFAEGIPDDCTQLILGTAPTWNSMRGEVRLFERPRGGDWKIVGGPFPVLFGKNGLAWGTGLAGQNESGLHKKERDGRAPAGIFAIGQVFGYDAHLPPGGDYPYHQVTDADIWSDDPRSPNYNRHIVIDPKNPPDNYTHERMRSGDFAYHWLVEIRHNSDPPVPGAGSAIFFHIRRGVNRATTGCTTMAQDNLVKMITWLRAKRHPCYVLMPAVEYENKWRAWNLPPPDALRDSVSLAR
;
A
#
# COMPACT_ATOMS: atom_id res chain seq x y z
N MET A 1 40.45 26.23 26.49
CA MET A 1 39.07 26.28 25.98
C MET A 1 38.94 25.22 24.91
N ILE A 2 38.48 24.00 25.28
CA ILE A 2 38.35 22.85 24.39
C ILE A 2 36.95 22.89 23.81
N CYS A 3 36.86 23.11 22.49
CA CYS A 3 35.60 23.11 21.77
C CYS A 3 35.23 21.67 21.45
N LEU A 4 34.21 21.14 22.15
CA LEU A 4 33.67 19.80 21.92
C LEU A 4 32.72 19.88 20.71
N LEU A 5 33.19 19.44 19.55
CA LEU A 5 32.34 19.24 18.35
C LEU A 5 31.37 18.05 18.60
N MET A 6 30.13 18.39 18.86
CA MET A 6 29.04 17.41 18.84
C MET A 6 28.80 16.99 17.38
N LEU A 7 29.33 15.84 16.99
CA LEU A 7 28.88 15.16 15.77
C LEU A 7 27.46 14.63 16.01
N SER A 8 26.46 15.36 15.51
CA SER A 8 25.12 14.82 15.33
C SER A 8 25.18 13.74 14.24
N GLY A 9 25.23 12.49 14.67
CA GLY A 9 25.12 11.35 13.76
C GLY A 9 23.78 11.39 13.03
N ILE A 10 23.82 11.74 11.74
CA ILE A 10 22.69 11.51 10.83
C ILE A 10 22.54 9.99 10.79
N LYS A 11 21.48 9.46 11.43
CA LYS A 11 21.07 8.07 11.20
C LYS A 11 20.68 8.00 9.72
N ALA A 12 21.55 7.45 8.88
CA ALA A 12 21.17 6.99 7.58
C ALA A 12 20.06 5.94 7.81
N PHE A 13 18.83 6.27 7.47
CA PHE A 13 17.78 5.28 7.40
C PHE A 13 18.25 4.26 6.34
N ALA A 14 18.39 3.00 6.75
CA ALA A 14 18.68 1.94 5.81
C ALA A 14 17.54 1.93 4.77
N GLU A 15 17.87 2.21 3.51
CA GLU A 15 16.91 2.08 2.42
C GLU A 15 16.55 0.60 2.32
N GLY A 16 15.28 0.26 2.54
CA GLY A 16 14.81 -1.10 2.43
C GLY A 16 13.70 -1.45 3.44
N ILE A 17 13.32 -2.73 3.41
CA ILE A 17 12.31 -3.25 4.34
C ILE A 17 12.89 -3.27 5.77
N PRO A 18 12.18 -2.71 6.77
CA PRO A 18 12.57 -2.79 8.16
C PRO A 18 12.76 -4.24 8.64
N ASP A 19 13.72 -4.47 9.55
CA ASP A 19 14.03 -5.82 10.05
C ASP A 19 12.87 -6.47 10.81
N ASP A 20 12.02 -5.68 11.43
CA ASP A 20 10.82 -6.11 12.15
C ASP A 20 9.62 -6.37 11.24
N CYS A 21 9.68 -5.96 9.97
CA CYS A 21 8.70 -6.37 8.96
C CYS A 21 8.90 -7.85 8.65
N THR A 22 7.94 -8.67 9.05
CA THR A 22 7.96 -10.14 8.88
C THR A 22 6.80 -10.67 8.03
N GLN A 23 5.95 -9.78 7.52
CA GLN A 23 4.95 -10.05 6.49
C GLN A 23 5.14 -9.04 5.34
N LEU A 24 5.27 -9.55 4.12
CA LEU A 24 5.48 -8.74 2.94
C LEU A 24 4.40 -9.03 1.89
N ILE A 25 3.72 -7.97 1.46
CA ILE A 25 2.89 -7.98 0.26
C ILE A 25 3.78 -7.44 -0.85
N LEU A 26 4.14 -8.29 -1.82
CA LEU A 26 4.99 -7.89 -2.94
C LEU A 26 4.18 -7.79 -4.22
N GLY A 27 4.03 -6.58 -4.73
CA GLY A 27 3.43 -6.25 -6.01
C GLY A 27 4.49 -6.03 -7.08
N THR A 28 4.34 -6.68 -8.22
CA THR A 28 5.21 -6.48 -9.38
C THR A 28 4.38 -6.15 -10.62
N ALA A 29 4.87 -5.22 -11.42
CA ALA A 29 4.32 -4.85 -12.72
C ALA A 29 5.36 -5.09 -13.82
N PRO A 30 4.98 -5.48 -15.05
CA PRO A 30 5.94 -5.65 -16.14
C PRO A 30 6.78 -4.39 -16.41
N THR A 31 6.14 -3.23 -16.45
CA THR A 31 6.78 -1.93 -16.73
C THR A 31 6.17 -0.81 -15.91
N TRP A 32 6.77 0.37 -15.93
CA TRP A 32 6.25 1.60 -15.32
C TRP A 32 4.84 2.01 -15.81
N ASN A 33 4.49 1.68 -17.05
CA ASN A 33 3.20 2.04 -17.66
C ASN A 33 2.17 0.91 -17.59
N SER A 34 2.51 -0.21 -16.95
CA SER A 34 1.60 -1.35 -16.83
C SER A 34 0.53 -1.09 -15.78
N MET A 35 -0.73 -1.21 -16.17
CA MET A 35 -1.88 -1.18 -15.26
C MET A 35 -2.20 -2.56 -14.66
N ARG A 36 -1.46 -3.59 -15.02
CA ARG A 36 -1.63 -4.98 -14.59
C ARG A 36 -0.36 -5.50 -13.96
N GLY A 37 -0.52 -6.39 -13.02
CA GLY A 37 0.57 -7.12 -12.40
C GLY A 37 0.06 -8.20 -11.47
N GLU A 38 0.92 -8.58 -10.56
CA GLU A 38 0.66 -9.64 -9.60
C GLU A 38 1.07 -9.20 -8.20
N VAL A 39 0.38 -9.77 -7.21
CA VAL A 39 0.75 -9.65 -5.79
C VAL A 39 1.04 -11.04 -5.25
N ARG A 40 2.12 -11.16 -4.49
CA ARG A 40 2.48 -12.35 -3.72
C ARG A 40 2.63 -12.01 -2.25
N LEU A 41 2.34 -12.96 -1.38
CA LEU A 41 2.49 -12.83 0.06
C LEU A 41 3.70 -13.62 0.52
N PHE A 42 4.52 -13.00 1.34
CA PHE A 42 5.71 -13.61 1.92
C PHE A 42 5.73 -13.44 3.42
N GLU A 43 6.36 -14.39 4.08
CA GLU A 43 6.67 -14.35 5.50
C GLU A 43 8.14 -14.64 5.74
N ARG A 44 8.68 -14.06 6.82
CA ARG A 44 10.01 -14.41 7.32
C ARG A 44 10.02 -14.39 8.86
N PRO A 45 10.91 -15.16 9.54
CA PRO A 45 11.31 -14.81 10.88
C PRO A 45 12.11 -13.52 10.86
N ARG A 46 12.16 -12.80 11.97
CA ARG A 46 12.94 -11.56 12.07
C ARG A 46 14.40 -11.80 11.66
N GLY A 47 14.88 -11.05 10.68
CA GLY A 47 16.24 -11.21 10.13
C GLY A 47 16.49 -12.47 9.31
N GLY A 48 15.44 -13.28 9.03
CA GLY A 48 15.55 -14.50 8.23
C GLY A 48 15.12 -14.33 6.78
N ASP A 49 15.15 -15.45 6.04
CA ASP A 49 14.80 -15.49 4.63
C ASP A 49 13.30 -15.47 4.37
N TRP A 50 12.90 -14.80 3.30
CA TRP A 50 11.54 -14.74 2.83
C TRP A 50 11.06 -16.08 2.27
N LYS A 51 9.85 -16.48 2.67
CA LYS A 51 9.15 -17.65 2.14
C LYS A 51 7.80 -17.20 1.58
N ILE A 52 7.48 -17.66 0.37
CA ILE A 52 6.17 -17.41 -0.24
C ILE A 52 5.09 -18.20 0.51
N VAL A 53 3.98 -17.52 0.81
CA VAL A 53 2.85 -18.11 1.54
C VAL A 53 1.51 -17.89 0.83
N GLY A 54 1.49 -17.10 -0.26
CA GLY A 54 0.28 -16.88 -1.04
C GLY A 54 0.51 -16.16 -2.35
N GLY A 55 -0.44 -16.26 -3.26
CA GLY A 55 -0.40 -15.73 -4.61
C GLY A 55 0.13 -16.75 -5.65
N PRO A 56 0.39 -16.34 -6.90
CA PRO A 56 0.19 -14.98 -7.40
C PRO A 56 -1.28 -14.59 -7.49
N PHE A 57 -1.60 -13.39 -7.03
CA PHE A 57 -2.93 -12.79 -7.18
C PHE A 57 -2.88 -11.75 -8.30
N PRO A 58 -3.65 -11.91 -9.40
CA PRO A 58 -3.73 -10.90 -10.44
C PRO A 58 -4.33 -9.59 -9.91
N VAL A 59 -3.64 -8.47 -10.15
CA VAL A 59 -4.04 -7.14 -9.68
C VAL A 59 -4.12 -6.13 -10.83
N LEU A 60 -4.87 -5.04 -10.58
CA LEU A 60 -4.83 -3.85 -11.39
C LEU A 60 -4.31 -2.69 -10.55
N PHE A 61 -3.51 -1.85 -11.20
CA PHE A 61 -2.93 -0.63 -10.67
C PHE A 61 -3.58 0.63 -11.27
N GLY A 62 -2.93 1.76 -11.14
CA GLY A 62 -3.35 2.99 -11.78
C GLY A 62 -3.46 2.87 -13.30
N LYS A 63 -4.44 3.53 -13.91
CA LYS A 63 -4.70 3.51 -15.37
C LYS A 63 -3.50 3.99 -16.21
N ASN A 64 -2.62 4.79 -15.62
CA ASN A 64 -1.39 5.29 -16.22
C ASN A 64 -0.13 4.55 -15.72
N GLY A 65 -0.30 3.39 -15.05
CA GLY A 65 0.80 2.59 -14.49
C GLY A 65 1.25 3.05 -13.11
N LEU A 66 2.56 3.15 -12.90
CA LEU A 66 3.20 3.42 -11.61
C LEU A 66 4.00 4.73 -11.65
N ALA A 67 4.30 5.29 -10.48
CA ALA A 67 5.26 6.36 -10.26
C ALA A 67 5.86 6.21 -8.85
N TRP A 68 7.08 6.69 -8.60
CA TRP A 68 7.69 6.62 -7.29
C TRP A 68 6.84 7.33 -6.23
N GLY A 69 6.56 6.66 -5.14
CA GLY A 69 5.76 7.15 -4.03
C GLY A 69 6.61 7.59 -2.84
N THR A 70 5.93 8.16 -1.84
CA THR A 70 6.52 8.53 -0.55
C THR A 70 6.07 7.54 0.52
N GLY A 71 7.02 6.84 1.12
CA GLY A 71 6.77 5.80 2.12
C GLY A 71 8.02 5.50 2.94
N LEU A 72 8.25 4.24 3.25
CA LEU A 72 9.49 3.78 3.89
C LEU A 72 10.70 3.86 2.93
N ALA A 73 10.46 3.65 1.63
CA ALA A 73 11.43 3.91 0.56
C ALA A 73 10.70 4.23 -0.75
N GLY A 74 11.41 4.91 -1.69
CA GLY A 74 10.90 5.30 -3.01
C GLY A 74 10.95 6.81 -3.27
N GLN A 75 10.83 7.64 -2.24
CA GLN A 75 10.78 9.10 -2.38
C GLN A 75 12.08 9.74 -2.88
N ASN A 76 13.21 9.07 -2.71
CA ASN A 76 14.53 9.56 -3.14
C ASN A 76 14.98 8.97 -4.48
N GLU A 77 14.17 8.13 -5.10
CA GLU A 77 14.49 7.50 -6.37
C GLU A 77 14.41 8.49 -7.53
N SER A 78 15.22 8.27 -8.56
CA SER A 78 15.15 9.08 -9.78
C SER A 78 13.96 8.68 -10.66
N GLY A 79 13.39 9.65 -11.36
CA GLY A 79 12.31 9.40 -12.32
C GLY A 79 10.99 10.09 -11.98
N LEU A 80 9.89 9.49 -12.43
CA LEU A 80 8.55 10.05 -12.25
C LEU A 80 8.03 9.79 -10.85
N HIS A 81 7.69 10.85 -10.13
CA HIS A 81 7.08 10.78 -8.80
C HIS A 81 5.55 10.92 -8.85
N LYS A 82 4.90 10.22 -7.93
CA LYS A 82 3.46 10.24 -7.71
C LYS A 82 2.97 11.66 -7.43
N LYS A 83 1.87 12.02 -8.09
CA LYS A 83 1.15 13.29 -7.89
C LYS A 83 -0.33 13.02 -7.70
N GLU A 84 -1.01 13.99 -7.08
CA GLU A 84 -2.46 13.92 -6.97
C GLU A 84 -3.12 13.81 -8.36
N ARG A 85 -4.08 12.91 -8.51
CA ARG A 85 -4.87 12.67 -9.74
C ARG A 85 -4.07 12.28 -11.00
N ASP A 86 -2.82 11.83 -10.86
CA ASP A 86 -1.99 11.40 -12.00
C ASP A 86 -2.42 10.04 -12.61
N GLY A 87 -3.32 9.32 -11.93
CA GLY A 87 -3.77 8.00 -12.36
C GLY A 87 -2.71 6.90 -12.24
N ARG A 88 -1.69 7.09 -11.41
CA ARG A 88 -0.59 6.14 -11.18
C ARG A 88 -0.63 5.56 -9.77
N ALA A 89 -0.30 4.28 -9.65
CA ALA A 89 -0.10 3.65 -8.34
C ALA A 89 1.31 4.00 -7.79
N PRO A 90 1.45 4.27 -6.48
CA PRO A 90 2.76 4.56 -5.92
C PRO A 90 3.64 3.32 -5.88
N ALA A 91 4.85 3.44 -6.44
CA ALA A 91 5.93 2.46 -6.34
C ALA A 91 6.83 2.79 -5.14
N GLY A 92 7.38 1.78 -4.49
CA GLY A 92 8.22 1.94 -3.29
C GLY A 92 7.91 0.90 -2.22
N ILE A 93 8.30 1.21 -0.97
CA ILE A 93 7.99 0.42 0.23
C ILE A 93 7.05 1.23 1.12
N PHE A 94 5.94 0.64 1.53
CA PHE A 94 4.92 1.28 2.34
C PHE A 94 4.56 0.39 3.53
N ALA A 95 4.33 0.98 4.69
CA ALA A 95 3.66 0.28 5.78
C ALA A 95 2.19 0.04 5.41
N ILE A 96 1.60 -1.02 5.96
CA ILE A 96 0.16 -1.26 5.92
C ILE A 96 -0.48 -0.56 7.12
N GLY A 97 -1.48 0.25 6.83
CA GLY A 97 -2.27 0.95 7.83
C GLY A 97 -3.46 0.12 8.31
N GLN A 98 -4.59 0.76 8.50
CA GLN A 98 -5.81 0.15 9.02
C GLN A 98 -6.61 -0.55 7.90
N VAL A 99 -7.35 -1.58 8.27
CA VAL A 99 -8.41 -2.15 7.44
C VAL A 99 -9.71 -1.42 7.71
N PHE A 100 -10.44 -1.08 6.65
CA PHE A 100 -11.75 -0.47 6.69
C PHE A 100 -12.75 -1.37 5.96
N GLY A 101 -14.00 -1.37 6.38
CA GLY A 101 -15.03 -2.15 5.69
C GLY A 101 -16.44 -1.78 6.09
N TYR A 102 -17.41 -2.31 5.36
CA TYR A 102 -18.84 -2.05 5.60
C TYR A 102 -19.43 -2.97 6.66
N ASP A 103 -18.84 -4.14 6.88
CA ASP A 103 -19.30 -5.12 7.86
C ASP A 103 -18.93 -4.71 9.29
N ALA A 104 -19.68 -5.19 10.28
CA ALA A 104 -19.40 -4.88 11.68
C ALA A 104 -18.04 -5.43 12.17
N HIS A 105 -17.52 -6.46 11.51
CA HIS A 105 -16.30 -7.15 11.90
C HIS A 105 -15.48 -7.53 10.67
N LEU A 106 -14.18 -7.79 10.87
CA LEU A 106 -13.31 -8.39 9.85
C LEU A 106 -13.88 -9.74 9.37
N PRO A 107 -13.48 -10.19 8.17
CA PRO A 107 -13.78 -11.55 7.73
C PRO A 107 -13.33 -12.59 8.77
N PRO A 108 -14.01 -13.74 8.90
CA PRO A 108 -13.64 -14.78 9.84
C PRO A 108 -12.15 -15.16 9.77
N GLY A 109 -11.45 -15.17 10.92
CA GLY A 109 -10.01 -15.39 11.00
C GLY A 109 -9.15 -14.14 10.84
N GLY A 110 -9.75 -12.98 10.57
CA GLY A 110 -9.05 -11.69 10.54
C GLY A 110 -8.64 -11.24 11.94
N ASP A 111 -7.40 -10.77 12.10
CA ASP A 111 -6.84 -10.20 13.34
C ASP A 111 -5.91 -9.04 12.99
N TYR A 112 -6.51 -7.90 12.63
CA TYR A 112 -5.81 -6.68 12.23
C TYR A 112 -6.59 -5.44 12.70
N PRO A 113 -5.96 -4.28 12.92
CA PRO A 113 -6.69 -3.05 13.22
C PRO A 113 -7.79 -2.78 12.19
N TYR A 114 -9.02 -2.65 12.67
CA TYR A 114 -10.21 -2.54 11.84
C TYR A 114 -11.08 -1.36 12.26
N HIS A 115 -11.68 -0.70 11.26
CA HIS A 115 -12.71 0.30 11.46
C HIS A 115 -13.91 0.01 10.54
N GLN A 116 -15.09 -0.10 11.15
CA GLN A 116 -16.33 -0.19 10.38
C GLN A 116 -16.68 1.18 9.82
N VAL A 117 -16.74 1.27 8.50
CA VAL A 117 -17.07 2.52 7.80
C VAL A 117 -18.56 2.82 7.90
N THR A 118 -18.89 4.02 8.30
CA THR A 118 -20.23 4.58 8.39
C THR A 118 -20.42 5.73 7.39
N ASP A 119 -21.60 6.35 7.39
CA ASP A 119 -21.87 7.53 6.56
C ASP A 119 -21.12 8.79 7.05
N ALA A 120 -20.53 8.74 8.26
CA ALA A 120 -19.73 9.82 8.83
C ALA A 120 -18.25 9.73 8.43
N ASP A 121 -17.82 8.64 7.84
CA ASP A 121 -16.40 8.39 7.52
C ASP A 121 -16.04 8.95 6.16
N ILE A 122 -15.02 9.80 6.13
CA ILE A 122 -14.42 10.35 4.92
C ILE A 122 -12.92 10.17 4.90
N TRP A 123 -12.34 10.13 3.71
CA TRP A 123 -10.89 10.21 3.51
C TRP A 123 -10.59 11.44 2.70
N SER A 124 -9.99 12.46 3.33
CA SER A 124 -9.78 13.73 2.67
C SER A 124 -8.71 13.66 1.58
N ASP A 125 -9.09 13.99 0.35
CA ASP A 125 -8.23 14.03 -0.84
C ASP A 125 -8.04 15.46 -1.41
N ASP A 126 -8.61 16.50 -0.75
CA ASP A 126 -8.38 17.90 -1.12
C ASP A 126 -7.04 18.41 -0.59
N PRO A 127 -6.07 18.75 -1.49
CA PRO A 127 -4.77 19.26 -1.05
C PRO A 127 -4.82 20.57 -0.24
N ARG A 128 -5.96 21.26 -0.22
CA ARG A 128 -6.18 22.49 0.59
C ARG A 128 -6.67 22.18 1.98
N SER A 129 -7.11 20.94 2.23
CA SER A 129 -7.62 20.52 3.54
C SER A 129 -6.48 20.36 4.55
N PRO A 130 -6.63 20.82 5.79
CA PRO A 130 -5.68 20.51 6.88
C PRO A 130 -5.65 19.01 7.21
N ASN A 131 -6.68 18.28 6.77
CA ASN A 131 -6.81 16.83 6.94
C ASN A 131 -6.43 16.05 5.68
N TYR A 132 -5.74 16.67 4.72
CA TYR A 132 -5.34 16.00 3.49
C TYR A 132 -4.69 14.65 3.75
N ASN A 133 -5.11 13.64 2.98
CA ASN A 133 -4.68 12.25 3.06
C ASN A 133 -4.86 11.62 4.45
N ARG A 134 -5.96 11.94 5.12
CA ARG A 134 -6.33 11.39 6.44
C ARG A 134 -7.76 10.90 6.46
N HIS A 135 -7.98 9.83 7.21
CA HIS A 135 -9.31 9.41 7.64
C HIS A 135 -9.81 10.35 8.74
N ILE A 136 -11.02 10.85 8.59
CA ILE A 136 -11.73 11.63 9.61
C ILE A 136 -13.17 11.17 9.74
N VAL A 137 -13.71 11.27 10.94
CA VAL A 137 -15.13 11.04 11.22
C VAL A 137 -15.77 12.41 11.42
N ILE A 138 -16.75 12.72 10.59
CA ILE A 138 -17.43 14.02 10.59
C ILE A 138 -18.76 13.96 11.35
N ASP A 139 -19.27 15.13 11.72
CA ASP A 139 -20.68 15.26 12.10
C ASP A 139 -21.56 15.28 10.84
N PRO A 140 -22.41 14.27 10.60
CA PRO A 140 -23.27 14.25 9.42
C PRO A 140 -24.27 15.41 9.35
N LYS A 141 -24.54 16.09 10.49
CA LYS A 141 -25.43 17.25 10.55
C LYS A 141 -24.73 18.55 10.15
N ASN A 142 -23.40 18.56 10.20
CA ASN A 142 -22.59 19.72 9.83
C ASN A 142 -21.37 19.28 9.01
N PRO A 143 -21.58 18.70 7.80
CA PRO A 143 -20.51 18.17 6.99
C PRO A 143 -19.61 19.29 6.44
N PRO A 144 -18.29 19.05 6.30
CA PRO A 144 -17.42 20.00 5.62
C PRO A 144 -17.76 20.09 4.12
N ASP A 145 -17.29 21.16 3.47
CA ASP A 145 -17.38 21.31 2.02
C ASP A 145 -16.72 20.10 1.32
N ASN A 146 -17.27 19.69 0.17
CA ASN A 146 -16.83 18.53 -0.62
C ASN A 146 -17.01 17.14 0.03
N TYR A 147 -17.66 17.08 1.16
CA TYR A 147 -17.91 15.85 1.89
C TYR A 147 -18.40 14.66 1.04
N THR A 148 -19.27 14.90 0.05
CA THR A 148 -19.84 13.81 -0.77
C THR A 148 -18.82 13.10 -1.65
N HIS A 149 -17.73 13.76 -2.01
CA HIS A 149 -16.68 13.20 -2.85
C HIS A 149 -15.65 12.36 -2.06
N GLU A 150 -15.53 12.63 -0.77
CA GLU A 150 -14.56 12.02 0.13
C GLU A 150 -15.14 10.87 0.96
N ARG A 151 -16.43 10.52 0.76
CA ARG A 151 -17.11 9.44 1.49
C ARG A 151 -16.46 8.09 1.26
N MET A 152 -16.13 7.41 2.36
CA MET A 152 -15.63 6.04 2.32
C MET A 152 -16.79 5.03 2.13
N ARG A 153 -18.00 5.34 2.61
CA ARG A 153 -19.22 4.54 2.41
C ARG A 153 -20.08 5.16 1.31
N SER A 154 -19.79 4.80 0.08
CA SER A 154 -20.52 5.32 -1.09
C SER A 154 -21.52 4.32 -1.70
N GLY A 155 -21.69 3.13 -1.08
CA GLY A 155 -22.47 2.02 -1.64
C GLY A 155 -21.76 1.26 -2.77
N ASP A 156 -20.55 1.67 -3.13
CA ASP A 156 -19.73 0.96 -4.13
C ASP A 156 -19.18 -0.34 -3.51
N PHE A 157 -19.51 -1.49 -4.10
CA PHE A 157 -19.03 -2.79 -3.65
C PHE A 157 -17.49 -2.89 -3.64
N ALA A 158 -16.81 -2.12 -4.48
CA ALA A 158 -15.36 -2.11 -4.53
C ALA A 158 -14.73 -1.61 -3.21
N TYR A 159 -15.45 -0.82 -2.44
CA TYR A 159 -15.03 -0.28 -1.16
C TYR A 159 -15.57 -1.06 0.04
N HIS A 160 -16.22 -2.20 -0.22
CA HIS A 160 -16.67 -3.08 0.86
C HIS A 160 -15.53 -3.47 1.82
N TRP A 161 -14.33 -3.68 1.26
CA TRP A 161 -13.07 -3.85 2.00
C TRP A 161 -12.00 -2.92 1.44
N LEU A 162 -11.35 -2.17 2.33
CA LEU A 162 -10.21 -1.31 2.06
C LEU A 162 -9.07 -1.68 3.00
N VAL A 163 -7.84 -1.75 2.48
CA VAL A 163 -6.63 -1.86 3.30
C VAL A 163 -5.75 -0.67 2.96
N GLU A 164 -5.48 0.18 3.95
CA GLU A 164 -4.68 1.39 3.76
C GLU A 164 -3.24 1.04 3.38
N ILE A 165 -2.76 1.62 2.29
CA ILE A 165 -1.35 1.67 1.93
C ILE A 165 -0.83 3.03 2.37
N ARG A 166 0.08 3.07 3.34
CA ARG A 166 0.58 4.32 3.94
C ARG A 166 1.55 5.05 3.00
N HIS A 167 1.02 5.45 1.85
CA HIS A 167 1.66 6.35 0.92
C HIS A 167 1.40 7.80 1.33
N ASN A 168 2.45 8.63 1.39
CA ASN A 168 2.33 10.06 1.69
C ASN A 168 1.53 10.34 2.98
N SER A 169 1.78 9.58 4.04
CA SER A 169 0.91 9.58 5.22
C SER A 169 1.47 10.35 6.42
N ASP A 170 2.81 10.45 6.58
CA ASP A 170 3.38 10.93 7.84
C ASP A 170 4.69 11.73 7.69
N PRO A 171 4.60 13.05 7.64
CA PRO A 171 3.40 13.86 7.42
C PRO A 171 2.95 13.83 5.94
N PRO A 172 1.67 13.99 5.65
CA PRO A 172 1.22 14.08 4.27
C PRO A 172 1.68 15.39 3.62
N VAL A 173 2.16 15.29 2.38
CA VAL A 173 2.54 16.43 1.55
C VAL A 173 1.43 16.71 0.56
N PRO A 174 0.75 17.87 0.62
CA PRO A 174 -0.31 18.21 -0.30
C PRO A 174 0.10 18.09 -1.77
N GLY A 175 -0.72 17.40 -2.56
CA GLY A 175 -0.46 17.20 -3.99
C GLY A 175 0.46 16.02 -4.34
N ALA A 176 1.05 15.33 -3.36
CA ALA A 176 1.90 14.15 -3.61
C ALA A 176 1.11 12.82 -3.71
N GLY A 177 -0.22 12.89 -3.76
CA GLY A 177 -1.13 11.75 -3.85
C GLY A 177 -1.73 11.35 -2.51
N SER A 178 -3.00 10.92 -2.55
CA SER A 178 -3.82 10.59 -1.40
C SER A 178 -4.70 9.38 -1.65
N ALA A 179 -5.36 8.87 -0.60
CA ALA A 179 -6.39 7.84 -0.65
C ALA A 179 -5.95 6.57 -1.40
N ILE A 180 -4.80 6.02 -1.03
CA ILE A 180 -4.22 4.82 -1.65
C ILE A 180 -4.54 3.58 -0.81
N PHE A 181 -5.26 2.63 -1.43
CA PHE A 181 -5.74 1.41 -0.77
C PHE A 181 -5.55 0.17 -1.64
N PHE A 182 -5.55 -1.00 -0.98
CA PHE A 182 -6.06 -2.20 -1.64
C PHE A 182 -7.58 -2.19 -1.55
N HIS A 183 -8.26 -2.54 -2.65
CA HIS A 183 -9.72 -2.69 -2.65
C HIS A 183 -10.20 -3.72 -3.68
N ILE A 184 -11.48 -4.08 -3.64
CA ILE A 184 -12.07 -5.05 -4.56
C ILE A 184 -12.05 -4.46 -5.98
N ARG A 185 -11.68 -5.29 -6.93
CA ARG A 185 -11.63 -4.93 -8.36
C ARG A 185 -13.03 -4.79 -8.94
N ARG A 186 -13.33 -3.64 -9.56
CA ARG A 186 -14.63 -3.39 -10.21
C ARG A 186 -14.86 -4.17 -11.50
N GLY A 187 -13.81 -4.75 -12.10
CA GLY A 187 -13.87 -5.51 -13.33
C GLY A 187 -12.48 -5.85 -13.85
N VAL A 188 -12.38 -6.88 -14.69
CA VAL A 188 -11.09 -7.44 -15.17
C VAL A 188 -10.21 -6.44 -15.94
N ASN A 189 -10.81 -5.37 -16.50
CA ASN A 189 -10.11 -4.35 -17.28
C ASN A 189 -10.27 -2.94 -16.70
N ARG A 190 -10.85 -2.79 -15.50
CA ARG A 190 -11.12 -1.48 -14.91
C ARG A 190 -10.01 -1.09 -13.93
N ALA A 191 -8.96 -0.47 -14.47
CA ALA A 191 -7.85 0.08 -13.72
C ALA A 191 -8.31 1.21 -12.78
N THR A 192 -7.44 1.59 -11.83
CA THR A 192 -7.73 2.58 -10.79
C THR A 192 -7.16 3.97 -11.14
N THR A 193 -7.32 4.90 -10.22
CA THR A 193 -6.63 6.20 -10.26
C THR A 193 -5.36 6.23 -9.41
N GLY A 194 -4.99 5.10 -8.77
CA GLY A 194 -3.78 4.98 -7.94
C GLY A 194 -3.78 3.78 -6.99
N CYS A 195 -4.95 3.28 -6.62
CA CYS A 195 -5.09 2.10 -5.75
C CYS A 195 -4.61 0.80 -6.42
N THR A 196 -4.39 -0.24 -5.62
CA THR A 196 -4.15 -1.61 -6.08
C THR A 196 -5.40 -2.45 -5.85
N THR A 197 -5.91 -3.13 -6.89
CA THR A 197 -7.17 -3.88 -6.80
C THR A 197 -7.02 -5.33 -7.20
N MET A 198 -7.77 -6.19 -6.54
CA MET A 198 -7.79 -7.63 -6.79
C MET A 198 -9.20 -8.21 -6.67
N ALA A 199 -9.37 -9.48 -7.01
CA ALA A 199 -10.62 -10.20 -6.76
C ALA A 199 -10.92 -10.21 -5.25
N GLN A 200 -12.22 -10.17 -4.89
CA GLN A 200 -12.66 -10.10 -3.49
C GLN A 200 -12.08 -11.23 -2.64
N ASP A 201 -12.12 -12.47 -3.13
CA ASP A 201 -11.60 -13.62 -2.38
C ASP A 201 -10.10 -13.50 -2.08
N ASN A 202 -9.33 -12.94 -3.00
CA ASN A 202 -7.89 -12.71 -2.80
C ASN A 202 -7.64 -11.59 -1.77
N LEU A 203 -8.46 -10.53 -1.82
CA LEU A 203 -8.38 -9.45 -0.84
C LEU A 203 -8.75 -9.96 0.57
N VAL A 204 -9.82 -10.75 0.68
CA VAL A 204 -10.22 -11.37 1.95
C VAL A 204 -9.13 -12.30 2.47
N LYS A 205 -8.52 -13.15 1.64
CA LYS A 205 -7.37 -13.99 2.01
C LYS A 205 -6.20 -13.13 2.54
N MET A 206 -5.90 -12.02 1.88
CA MET A 206 -4.86 -11.11 2.34
C MET A 206 -5.22 -10.48 3.70
N ILE A 207 -6.44 -9.97 3.87
CA ILE A 207 -6.90 -9.37 5.14
C ILE A 207 -6.83 -10.40 6.28
N THR A 208 -7.29 -11.63 6.06
CA THR A 208 -7.27 -12.68 7.09
C THR A 208 -5.87 -13.18 7.42
N TRP A 209 -4.91 -12.98 6.52
CA TRP A 209 -3.51 -13.32 6.73
C TRP A 209 -2.72 -12.22 7.50
N LEU A 210 -3.10 -10.94 7.37
CA LEU A 210 -2.40 -9.81 8.01
C LEU A 210 -2.39 -9.95 9.54
N ARG A 211 -1.26 -9.58 10.16
CA ARG A 211 -1.06 -9.52 11.62
C ARG A 211 -0.30 -8.26 11.98
N ALA A 212 -0.88 -7.37 12.79
CA ALA A 212 -0.28 -6.10 13.17
C ALA A 212 1.10 -6.27 13.83
N LYS A 213 1.25 -7.27 14.69
CA LYS A 213 2.52 -7.58 15.39
C LYS A 213 3.65 -8.03 14.46
N ARG A 214 3.35 -8.29 13.19
CA ARG A 214 4.32 -8.69 12.17
C ARG A 214 4.76 -7.53 11.29
N HIS A 215 4.31 -6.30 11.59
CA HIS A 215 4.66 -5.07 10.90
C HIS A 215 4.62 -5.21 9.36
N PRO A 216 3.44 -5.56 8.78
CA PRO A 216 3.35 -5.85 7.35
C PRO A 216 3.74 -4.65 6.50
N CYS A 217 4.51 -4.92 5.44
CA CYS A 217 4.87 -3.93 4.43
C CYS A 217 4.29 -4.31 3.07
N TYR A 218 4.01 -3.29 2.27
CA TYR A 218 3.73 -3.42 0.85
C TYR A 218 4.89 -2.88 0.03
N VAL A 219 5.34 -3.66 -0.93
CA VAL A 219 6.29 -3.24 -1.97
C VAL A 219 5.59 -3.29 -3.30
N LEU A 220 5.73 -2.22 -4.08
CA LEU A 220 5.28 -2.19 -5.48
C LEU A 220 6.38 -1.60 -6.35
N MET A 221 6.76 -2.29 -7.41
CA MET A 221 7.68 -1.77 -8.41
C MET A 221 7.58 -2.52 -9.75
N PRO A 222 8.07 -1.93 -10.86
CA PRO A 222 8.24 -2.66 -12.10
C PRO A 222 9.36 -3.71 -11.98
N ALA A 223 9.29 -4.75 -12.81
CA ALA A 223 10.23 -5.87 -12.79
C ALA A 223 11.70 -5.42 -12.87
N VAL A 224 12.01 -4.45 -13.71
CA VAL A 224 13.38 -3.92 -13.86
C VAL A 224 13.90 -3.30 -12.56
N GLU A 225 13.06 -2.54 -11.85
CA GLU A 225 13.45 -1.95 -10.56
C GLU A 225 13.60 -3.02 -9.48
N TYR A 226 12.74 -4.02 -9.51
CA TYR A 226 12.84 -5.15 -8.60
C TYR A 226 14.17 -5.90 -8.74
N GLU A 227 14.57 -6.22 -9.97
CA GLU A 227 15.84 -6.87 -10.26
C GLU A 227 17.06 -6.05 -9.80
N ASN A 228 16.97 -4.71 -9.91
CA ASN A 228 18.05 -3.82 -9.49
C ASN A 228 18.12 -3.62 -7.97
N LYS A 229 16.98 -3.66 -7.27
CA LYS A 229 16.88 -3.21 -5.87
C LYS A 229 16.70 -4.32 -4.85
N TRP A 230 16.35 -5.54 -5.24
CA TRP A 230 15.96 -6.58 -4.29
C TRP A 230 16.99 -6.85 -3.18
N ARG A 231 18.29 -6.81 -3.51
CA ARG A 231 19.36 -7.00 -2.50
C ARG A 231 19.46 -5.81 -1.56
N ALA A 232 19.54 -4.59 -2.11
CA ALA A 232 19.67 -3.37 -1.33
C ALA A 232 18.46 -3.13 -0.43
N TRP A 233 17.27 -3.52 -0.90
CA TRP A 233 16.02 -3.35 -0.16
C TRP A 233 15.61 -4.58 0.67
N ASN A 234 16.46 -5.61 0.75
CA ASN A 234 16.22 -6.85 1.51
C ASN A 234 14.90 -7.54 1.14
N LEU A 235 14.61 -7.60 -0.17
CA LEU A 235 13.43 -8.26 -0.73
C LEU A 235 13.72 -9.74 -1.03
N PRO A 236 12.67 -10.57 -1.27
CA PRO A 236 12.85 -11.91 -1.79
C PRO A 236 13.70 -11.90 -3.07
N PRO A 237 14.54 -12.88 -3.32
CA PRO A 237 15.28 -12.95 -4.59
C PRO A 237 14.33 -13.18 -5.78
N PRO A 238 14.66 -12.72 -7.01
CA PRO A 238 13.77 -12.83 -8.18
C PRO A 238 13.38 -14.27 -8.56
N ASP A 239 14.21 -15.25 -8.27
CA ASP A 239 13.92 -16.67 -8.47
C ASP A 239 12.79 -17.17 -7.54
N ALA A 240 12.65 -16.65 -6.33
CA ALA A 240 11.52 -16.95 -5.47
C ALA A 240 10.17 -16.57 -6.09
N LEU A 241 10.13 -15.70 -7.10
CA LEU A 241 8.93 -15.38 -7.85
C LEU A 241 8.58 -16.40 -8.94
N ARG A 242 9.54 -17.26 -9.33
CA ARG A 242 9.38 -18.26 -10.40
C ARG A 242 8.85 -19.60 -9.86
N ASP A 243 9.09 -19.92 -8.61
CA ASP A 243 8.82 -21.25 -8.02
C ASP A 243 7.33 -21.58 -7.84
N SER A 244 6.42 -20.62 -8.01
CA SER A 244 4.98 -20.84 -7.86
C SER A 244 4.32 -21.62 -9.03
N VAL A 245 5.03 -21.89 -10.11
CA VAL A 245 4.51 -22.65 -11.28
C VAL A 245 4.72 -24.15 -11.13
N SER A 246 5.62 -24.60 -10.24
CA SER A 246 5.99 -26.02 -10.09
C SER A 246 5.16 -26.82 -9.08
N LEU A 247 4.35 -26.20 -8.23
CA LEU A 247 3.56 -26.87 -7.20
C LEU A 247 2.11 -27.21 -7.63
N ALA A 248 1.76 -26.95 -8.88
CA ALA A 248 0.42 -27.22 -9.45
C ALA A 248 0.45 -28.31 -10.56
N ARG A 249 1.33 -29.32 -10.42
CA ARG A 249 1.30 -30.52 -11.26
C ARG A 249 1.09 -31.77 -10.41
#